data_2cbcfc44dd23ab35f023009d24a67ec4
#
_entry.id   2cbcfc44dd23ab35f023009d24a67ec4
#
_cell.length_a   1.000
_cell.length_b   1.000
_cell.length_c   1.000
_cell.angle_alpha   90.00
_cell.angle_beta   90.00
_cell.angle_gamma   90.00
#
_symmetry.space_group_name_H-M   'P 1'
#
loop_
_entity.id
_entity.type
_entity.pdbx_description
1 polymer ?
#
loop_
_entity_poly.entity_id
_entity_poly.type
_entity_poly.pdbx_seq_one_letter_code
_entity_poly.pdbx_strand_id
1 'polypeptide(L)'
;LFFLQVKENKKYLTLSDKNRIREWKLAPVRGEFHDYFGNVIAGNFEAYQLHIIPEQVEDFRYVIYRIKDLLELSDKELKRIIKKKNEIKSWETLIVSDNLSWQKFSKINNHLYDLNGVKPVISISRNYPFGSNFTHVIGYVSQANEQDIENNEAIKKNFVPGLKIGKVGLEKFFEKQLIGSNDIERYEVNAYGRRISQLEFQKGQKGKSLRLTLDTKVQKLSNELLKDQAGSICVMDIYTGEVIAMHSSPSFDPNLFVFGISQDDWQIIRNDPMKPLVNKTLQGNYSPGSTIKPIVALSALE
;
A
#
# COMPACT_ATOMS: atom_id res chain seq x y z
N LEU A 1 -0.62 -1.58 51.02
CA LEU A 1 0.58 -0.84 50.57
C LEU A 1 1.80 -1.76 50.46
N PHE A 2 2.24 -2.42 51.54
CA PHE A 2 3.40 -3.31 51.55
C PHE A 2 3.34 -4.41 50.47
N PHE A 3 2.20 -5.06 50.27
CA PHE A 3 2.01 -6.09 49.26
C PHE A 3 2.24 -5.55 47.83
N LEU A 4 1.69 -4.38 47.51
CA LEU A 4 1.82 -3.76 46.21
C LEU A 4 3.22 -3.19 45.94
N GLN A 5 3.85 -2.57 46.96
CA GLN A 5 5.13 -1.86 46.81
C GLN A 5 6.35 -2.75 46.98
N VAL A 6 6.24 -3.88 47.71
CA VAL A 6 7.39 -4.75 48.01
C VAL A 6 7.25 -6.11 47.36
N LYS A 7 6.13 -6.81 47.54
CA LYS A 7 5.98 -8.19 47.07
C LYS A 7 5.69 -8.31 45.57
N GLU A 8 4.90 -7.38 45.03
CA GLU A 8 4.56 -7.36 43.61
C GLU A 8 5.11 -6.11 42.84
N ASN A 9 6.08 -5.44 43.41
CA ASN A 9 6.65 -4.20 42.86
C ASN A 9 7.05 -4.34 41.39
N LYS A 10 7.79 -5.39 41.02
CA LYS A 10 8.22 -5.64 39.64
C LYS A 10 7.07 -5.76 38.66
N LYS A 11 5.97 -6.42 39.07
CA LYS A 11 4.78 -6.58 38.22
C LYS A 11 4.05 -5.28 38.00
N TYR A 12 3.86 -4.49 39.07
CA TYR A 12 3.15 -3.21 38.95
C TYR A 12 4.02 -2.11 38.30
N LEU A 13 5.34 -2.12 38.49
CA LEU A 13 6.27 -1.28 37.73
C LEU A 13 6.20 -1.62 36.25
N THR A 14 6.26 -2.90 35.87
CA THR A 14 6.15 -3.33 34.47
C THR A 14 4.82 -2.93 33.84
N LEU A 15 3.71 -3.03 34.60
CA LEU A 15 2.39 -2.60 34.15
C LEU A 15 2.28 -1.08 34.03
N SER A 16 2.86 -0.35 34.97
CA SER A 16 2.94 1.12 34.93
C SER A 16 3.76 1.59 33.73
N ASP A 17 4.93 1.00 33.49
CA ASP A 17 5.79 1.32 32.35
C ASP A 17 5.10 0.99 31.02
N LYS A 18 4.42 -0.16 30.91
CA LYS A 18 3.63 -0.50 29.71
C LYS A 18 2.50 0.49 29.44
N ASN A 19 1.89 1.04 30.47
CA ASN A 19 0.83 2.06 30.32
C ASN A 19 1.39 3.44 29.97
N ARG A 20 2.65 3.71 30.30
CA ARG A 20 3.33 4.99 30.13
C ARG A 20 4.11 5.09 28.80
N ILE A 21 4.52 3.94 28.24
CA ILE A 21 5.28 3.86 27.00
C ILE A 21 4.33 3.55 25.84
N ARG A 22 4.42 4.33 24.77
CA ARG A 22 3.73 4.08 23.50
C ARG A 22 4.77 3.85 22.40
N GLU A 23 4.42 2.95 21.47
CA GLU A 23 5.17 2.74 20.25
C GLU A 23 4.41 3.39 19.07
N TRP A 24 5.10 4.24 18.34
CA TRP A 24 4.66 4.71 17.05
C TRP A 24 5.49 4.06 15.96
N LYS A 25 4.80 3.28 15.12
CA LYS A 25 5.42 2.60 13.99
C LYS A 25 5.11 3.39 12.73
N LEU A 26 6.14 3.64 11.92
CA LEU A 26 6.02 4.19 10.59
C LEU A 26 6.16 3.07 9.56
N ALA A 27 5.32 3.10 8.52
CA ALA A 27 5.39 2.12 7.45
C ALA A 27 6.78 2.11 6.81
N PRO A 28 7.33 0.93 6.51
CA PRO A 28 8.64 0.82 5.88
C PRO A 28 8.59 1.34 4.44
N VAL A 29 9.72 1.81 3.95
CA VAL A 29 9.88 2.14 2.53
C VAL A 29 9.94 0.85 1.72
N ARG A 30 8.95 0.64 0.86
CA ARG A 30 8.85 -0.56 0.02
C ARG A 30 9.97 -0.62 -1.00
N GLY A 31 10.53 -1.81 -1.29
CA GLY A 31 11.49 -2.04 -2.36
C GLY A 31 10.90 -1.70 -3.74
N GLU A 32 11.74 -1.30 -4.66
CA GLU A 32 11.36 -0.88 -6.01
C GLU A 32 11.52 -2.02 -7.02
N PHE A 33 10.75 -1.97 -8.11
CA PHE A 33 11.00 -2.77 -9.30
C PHE A 33 11.67 -1.92 -10.37
N HIS A 34 12.74 -2.45 -10.92
CA HIS A 34 13.46 -1.86 -12.04
C HIS A 34 13.40 -2.78 -13.26
N ASP A 35 13.39 -2.21 -14.46
CA ASP A 35 13.55 -2.98 -15.68
C ASP A 35 15.01 -3.45 -15.87
N TYR A 36 15.29 -4.09 -16.99
CA TYR A 36 16.63 -4.57 -17.33
C TYR A 36 17.66 -3.44 -17.41
N PHE A 37 17.25 -2.24 -17.78
CA PHE A 37 18.13 -1.07 -17.92
C PHE A 37 18.19 -0.18 -16.68
N GLY A 38 17.46 -0.52 -15.61
CA GLY A 38 17.42 0.23 -14.37
C GLY A 38 16.34 1.30 -14.31
N ASN A 39 15.42 1.38 -15.29
CA ASN A 39 14.27 2.27 -15.21
C ASN A 39 13.30 1.78 -14.13
N VAL A 40 12.78 2.71 -13.32
CA VAL A 40 11.83 2.38 -12.24
C VAL A 40 10.46 2.04 -12.84
N ILE A 41 10.04 0.77 -12.71
CA ILE A 41 8.71 0.29 -13.14
C ILE A 41 7.67 0.49 -12.04
N ALA A 42 8.06 0.21 -10.79
CA ALA A 42 7.25 0.47 -9.61
C ALA A 42 8.14 1.05 -8.52
N GLY A 43 7.92 2.30 -8.21
CA GLY A 43 8.70 3.09 -7.26
C GLY A 43 7.86 3.60 -6.10
N ASN A 44 8.38 4.62 -5.44
CA ASN A 44 7.74 5.25 -4.31
C ASN A 44 7.70 6.76 -4.50
N PHE A 45 6.71 7.42 -3.89
CA PHE A 45 6.60 8.87 -3.85
C PHE A 45 6.10 9.35 -2.49
N GLU A 46 6.28 10.61 -2.19
CA GLU A 46 5.78 11.24 -0.98
C GLU A 46 4.28 11.51 -1.10
N ALA A 47 3.51 10.94 -0.18
CA ALA A 47 2.07 11.15 -0.06
C ALA A 47 1.77 11.94 1.21
N TYR A 48 0.97 12.98 1.09
CA TYR A 48 0.55 13.81 2.21
C TYR A 48 -0.69 13.21 2.87
N GLN A 49 -0.57 12.88 4.15
CA GLN A 49 -1.62 12.24 4.93
C GLN A 49 -2.08 13.12 6.07
N LEU A 50 -3.32 12.91 6.50
CA LEU A 50 -3.86 13.53 7.71
C LEU A 50 -4.29 12.45 8.69
N HIS A 51 -3.63 12.43 9.84
CA HIS A 51 -3.88 11.51 10.94
C HIS A 51 -4.54 12.23 12.10
N ILE A 52 -5.39 11.51 12.86
CA ILE A 52 -5.93 11.96 14.15
C ILE A 52 -5.66 10.86 15.18
N ILE A 53 -5.25 11.25 16.38
CA ILE A 53 -5.21 10.37 17.54
C ILE A 53 -6.38 10.78 18.43
N PRO A 54 -7.47 9.98 18.50
CA PRO A 54 -8.71 10.40 19.15
C PRO A 54 -8.55 10.77 20.63
N GLU A 55 -7.67 10.11 21.38
CA GLU A 55 -7.42 10.42 22.81
C GLU A 55 -6.75 11.78 23.03
N GLN A 56 -6.14 12.38 21.99
CA GLN A 56 -5.49 13.69 22.05
C GLN A 56 -6.43 14.83 21.63
N VAL A 57 -7.66 14.51 21.25
CA VAL A 57 -8.66 15.46 20.78
C VAL A 57 -9.70 15.67 21.87
N GLU A 58 -9.86 16.91 22.37
CA GLU A 58 -10.83 17.24 23.42
C GLU A 58 -12.28 17.18 22.88
N ASP A 59 -12.52 17.81 21.73
CA ASP A 59 -13.81 17.76 21.03
C ASP A 59 -13.62 17.21 19.60
N PHE A 60 -13.77 15.88 19.46
CA PHE A 60 -13.65 15.22 18.18
C PHE A 60 -14.65 15.73 17.15
N ARG A 61 -15.85 16.12 17.59
CA ARG A 61 -16.90 16.59 16.70
C ARG A 61 -16.52 17.94 16.09
N TYR A 62 -16.07 18.86 16.90
CA TYR A 62 -15.57 20.16 16.44
C TYR A 62 -14.43 19.98 15.43
N VAL A 63 -13.40 19.22 15.80
CA VAL A 63 -12.20 19.04 14.97
C VAL A 63 -12.55 18.40 13.62
N ILE A 64 -13.40 17.36 13.57
CA ILE A 64 -13.72 16.68 12.31
C ILE A 64 -14.58 17.55 11.38
N TYR A 65 -15.49 18.38 11.91
CA TYR A 65 -16.23 19.33 11.09
C TYR A 65 -15.33 20.46 10.57
N ARG A 66 -14.39 20.93 11.39
CA ARG A 66 -13.39 21.90 10.94
C ARG A 66 -12.51 21.36 9.82
N ILE A 67 -12.08 20.09 9.93
CA ILE A 67 -11.34 19.39 8.87
C ILE A 67 -12.21 19.24 7.61
N LYS A 68 -13.50 18.91 7.77
CA LYS A 68 -14.44 18.84 6.64
C LYS A 68 -14.45 20.12 5.84
N ASP A 69 -14.55 21.27 6.50
CA ASP A 69 -14.58 22.58 5.85
C ASP A 69 -13.24 22.93 5.20
N LEU A 70 -12.12 22.63 5.87
CA LEU A 70 -10.79 22.93 5.35
C LEU A 70 -10.42 22.07 4.12
N LEU A 71 -10.81 20.80 4.12
CA LEU A 71 -10.51 19.84 3.06
C LEU A 71 -11.63 19.68 2.03
N GLU A 72 -12.78 20.32 2.26
CA GLU A 72 -13.97 20.22 1.41
C GLU A 72 -14.46 18.78 1.29
N LEU A 73 -14.51 18.07 2.43
CA LEU A 73 -14.93 16.66 2.44
C LEU A 73 -16.44 16.56 2.22
N SER A 74 -16.83 15.56 1.44
CA SER A 74 -18.22 15.18 1.24
C SER A 74 -18.83 14.58 2.53
N ASP A 75 -20.16 14.64 2.65
CA ASP A 75 -20.87 14.02 3.77
C ASP A 75 -20.66 12.48 3.82
N LYS A 76 -20.42 11.86 2.69
CA LYS A 76 -20.11 10.42 2.58
C LYS A 76 -18.73 10.11 3.20
N GLU A 77 -17.72 10.92 2.92
CA GLU A 77 -16.39 10.79 3.52
C GLU A 77 -16.43 11.06 5.02
N LEU A 78 -17.14 12.11 5.45
CA LEU A 78 -17.32 12.40 6.86
C LEU A 78 -17.94 11.22 7.62
N LYS A 79 -19.02 10.64 7.10
CA LYS A 79 -19.67 9.47 7.70
C LYS A 79 -18.72 8.28 7.78
N ARG A 80 -17.89 8.05 6.74
CA ARG A 80 -16.87 6.99 6.73
C ARG A 80 -15.83 7.19 7.82
N ILE A 81 -15.35 8.42 8.02
CA ILE A 81 -14.35 8.75 9.05
C ILE A 81 -14.93 8.53 10.44
N ILE A 82 -16.16 9.01 10.70
CA ILE A 82 -16.86 8.83 11.99
C ILE A 82 -17.06 7.33 12.29
N LYS A 83 -17.46 6.54 11.28
CA LYS A 83 -17.61 5.09 11.42
C LYS A 83 -16.27 4.44 11.81
N LYS A 84 -15.19 4.72 11.08
CA LYS A 84 -13.84 4.20 11.38
C LYS A 84 -13.37 4.58 12.80
N LYS A 85 -13.63 5.81 13.25
CA LYS A 85 -13.31 6.25 14.62
C LYS A 85 -13.95 5.37 15.68
N ASN A 86 -15.16 4.85 15.44
CA ASN A 86 -15.87 4.00 16.39
C ASN A 86 -15.38 2.52 16.37
N GLU A 87 -14.66 2.12 15.32
CA GLU A 87 -14.10 0.78 15.14
C GLU A 87 -12.69 0.64 15.73
N ILE A 88 -11.97 1.75 15.94
CA ILE A 88 -10.61 1.78 16.46
C ILE A 88 -10.57 2.17 17.95
N LYS A 89 -9.48 1.83 18.61
CA LYS A 89 -9.25 2.25 20.00
C LYS A 89 -8.84 3.73 20.04
N SER A 90 -9.08 4.39 21.17
CA SER A 90 -8.85 5.84 21.30
C SER A 90 -7.40 6.27 21.08
N TRP A 91 -6.44 5.42 21.36
CA TRP A 91 -4.99 5.68 21.14
C TRP A 91 -4.47 5.28 19.75
N GLU A 92 -5.29 4.60 18.96
CA GLU A 92 -4.91 4.21 17.60
C GLU A 92 -5.05 5.39 16.64
N THR A 93 -4.20 5.37 15.62
CA THR A 93 -4.20 6.42 14.59
C THR A 93 -5.38 6.26 13.65
N LEU A 94 -6.23 7.26 13.56
CA LEU A 94 -7.28 7.39 12.55
C LEU A 94 -6.72 8.13 11.33
N ILE A 95 -6.67 7.48 10.19
CA ILE A 95 -6.31 8.13 8.92
C ILE A 95 -7.58 8.77 8.33
N VAL A 96 -7.58 10.10 8.29
CA VAL A 96 -8.66 10.92 7.71
C VAL A 96 -8.54 10.94 6.18
N SER A 97 -7.32 11.19 5.69
CA SER A 97 -6.98 11.13 4.27
C SER A 97 -5.54 10.62 4.11
N ASP A 98 -5.31 9.77 3.14
CA ASP A 98 -4.01 9.17 2.86
C ASP A 98 -3.36 9.70 1.56
N ASN A 99 -4.05 10.61 0.86
CA ASN A 99 -3.56 11.26 -0.37
C ASN A 99 -4.13 12.68 -0.49
N LEU A 100 -3.54 13.63 0.23
CA LEU A 100 -3.88 15.04 0.10
C LEU A 100 -3.05 15.72 -0.99
N SER A 101 -3.64 16.69 -1.68
CA SER A 101 -2.84 17.61 -2.49
C SER A 101 -1.98 18.50 -1.59
N TRP A 102 -0.85 18.99 -2.12
CA TRP A 102 0.02 19.92 -1.40
C TRP A 102 -0.73 21.14 -0.86
N GLN A 103 -1.67 21.70 -1.64
CA GLN A 103 -2.48 22.84 -1.23
C GLN A 103 -3.34 22.52 0.00
N LYS A 104 -4.02 21.36 0.01
CA LYS A 104 -4.85 20.91 1.14
C LYS A 104 -3.98 20.60 2.37
N PHE A 105 -2.83 19.97 2.16
CA PHE A 105 -1.88 19.68 3.22
C PHE A 105 -1.33 20.96 3.86
N SER A 106 -0.90 21.95 3.05
CA SER A 106 -0.44 23.26 3.52
C SER A 106 -1.53 24.02 4.25
N LYS A 107 -2.79 23.99 3.73
CA LYS A 107 -3.95 24.62 4.39
C LYS A 107 -4.19 24.05 5.79
N ILE A 108 -4.11 22.74 5.97
CA ILE A 108 -4.21 22.11 7.30
C ILE A 108 -3.07 22.55 8.22
N ASN A 109 -1.83 22.57 7.73
CA ASN A 109 -0.67 22.98 8.54
C ASN A 109 -0.82 24.39 9.10
N ASN A 110 -1.39 25.32 8.32
CA ASN A 110 -1.63 26.69 8.76
C ASN A 110 -2.72 26.82 9.85
N HIS A 111 -3.54 25.78 10.06
CA HIS A 111 -4.64 25.78 11.04
C HIS A 111 -4.41 24.79 12.20
N LEU A 112 -3.19 24.25 12.35
CA LEU A 112 -2.91 23.26 13.40
C LEU A 112 -3.10 23.78 14.82
N TYR A 113 -3.02 25.10 15.02
CA TYR A 113 -3.28 25.72 16.31
C TYR A 113 -4.73 25.50 16.81
N ASP A 114 -5.70 25.32 15.88
CA ASP A 114 -7.11 25.05 16.15
C ASP A 114 -7.43 23.53 16.18
N LEU A 115 -6.47 22.68 15.79
CA LEU A 115 -6.70 21.27 15.49
C LEU A 115 -5.90 20.35 16.43
N ASN A 116 -6.20 20.42 17.73
CA ASN A 116 -5.54 19.56 18.72
C ASN A 116 -5.73 18.08 18.37
N GLY A 117 -4.64 17.28 18.47
CA GLY A 117 -4.65 15.84 18.16
C GLY A 117 -4.61 15.50 16.67
N VAL A 118 -4.58 16.51 15.78
CA VAL A 118 -4.41 16.32 14.34
C VAL A 118 -2.94 16.38 13.96
N LYS A 119 -2.49 15.44 13.14
CA LYS A 119 -1.09 15.32 12.69
C LYS A 119 -1.04 15.20 11.17
N PRO A 120 -0.60 16.24 10.45
CA PRO A 120 -0.18 16.11 9.07
C PRO A 120 1.10 15.25 9.03
N VAL A 121 1.13 14.26 8.13
CA VAL A 121 2.22 13.30 8.00
C VAL A 121 2.62 13.19 6.54
N ILE A 122 3.92 13.26 6.27
CA ILE A 122 4.48 12.90 4.97
C ILE A 122 4.81 11.41 5.04
N SER A 123 4.13 10.63 4.22
CA SER A 123 4.30 9.18 4.13
C SER A 123 4.83 8.79 2.76
N ILE A 124 5.39 7.60 2.67
CA ILE A 124 5.85 7.05 1.40
C ILE A 124 4.78 6.12 0.84
N SER A 125 4.37 6.33 -0.39
CA SER A 125 3.37 5.53 -1.08
C SER A 125 3.89 4.96 -2.40
N ARG A 126 3.23 3.91 -2.90
CA ARG A 126 3.60 3.24 -4.14
C ARG A 126 3.20 4.07 -5.36
N ASN A 127 4.05 4.06 -6.40
CA ASN A 127 3.80 4.69 -7.69
C ASN A 127 4.20 3.75 -8.83
N TYR A 128 3.38 3.74 -9.88
CA TYR A 128 3.60 2.99 -11.11
C TYR A 128 3.70 3.97 -12.29
N PRO A 129 4.94 4.44 -12.62
CA PRO A 129 5.14 5.53 -13.58
C PRO A 129 4.64 5.22 -15.00
N PHE A 130 4.54 3.95 -15.35
CA PHE A 130 4.11 3.51 -16.68
C PHE A 130 2.64 3.07 -16.72
N GLY A 131 1.87 3.34 -15.66
CA GLY A 131 0.43 3.04 -15.61
C GLY A 131 0.11 1.59 -15.99
N SER A 132 -0.81 1.42 -16.93
CA SER A 132 -1.34 0.12 -17.37
C SER A 132 -0.34 -0.81 -18.07
N ASN A 133 0.85 -0.32 -18.45
CA ASN A 133 1.79 -1.13 -19.25
C ASN A 133 2.28 -2.39 -18.54
N PHE A 134 2.45 -2.37 -17.23
CA PHE A 134 3.05 -3.46 -16.46
C PHE A 134 2.10 -4.14 -15.48
N THR A 135 0.84 -3.73 -15.43
CA THR A 135 -0.11 -4.11 -14.37
C THR A 135 -0.24 -5.60 -14.20
N HIS A 136 -0.35 -6.36 -15.28
CA HIS A 136 -0.55 -7.80 -15.23
C HIS A 136 0.70 -8.58 -14.81
N VAL A 137 1.89 -7.99 -14.92
CA VAL A 137 3.15 -8.59 -14.46
C VAL A 137 3.44 -8.15 -13.02
N ILE A 138 3.55 -6.83 -12.84
CA ILE A 138 3.90 -6.27 -11.53
C ILE A 138 2.76 -6.45 -10.53
N GLY A 139 1.52 -6.29 -10.97
CA GLY A 139 0.37 -6.22 -10.08
C GLY A 139 0.19 -4.83 -9.49
N TYR A 140 -0.44 -4.78 -8.33
CA TYR A 140 -0.68 -3.54 -7.60
C TYR A 140 -0.66 -3.76 -6.10
N VAL A 141 -0.48 -2.66 -5.36
CA VAL A 141 -0.66 -2.65 -3.91
C VAL A 141 -2.00 -2.04 -3.54
N SER A 142 -2.55 -2.48 -2.42
CA SER A 142 -3.72 -1.90 -1.79
C SER A 142 -3.63 -2.09 -0.28
N GLN A 143 -4.51 -1.43 0.48
CA GLN A 143 -4.53 -1.53 1.93
C GLN A 143 -4.69 -2.98 2.39
N ALA A 144 -3.92 -3.39 3.41
CA ALA A 144 -4.04 -4.70 4.03
C ALA A 144 -5.41 -4.87 4.69
N ASN A 145 -6.05 -6.01 4.48
CA ASN A 145 -7.26 -6.42 5.21
C ASN A 145 -6.92 -7.41 6.34
N GLU A 146 -7.90 -7.79 7.15
CA GLU A 146 -7.70 -8.71 8.27
C GLU A 146 -7.15 -10.07 7.84
N GLN A 147 -7.66 -10.62 6.74
CA GLN A 147 -7.18 -11.90 6.19
C GLN A 147 -5.72 -11.84 5.71
N ASP A 148 -5.31 -10.72 5.12
CA ASP A 148 -3.91 -10.54 4.71
C ASP A 148 -2.97 -10.52 5.92
N ILE A 149 -3.41 -9.91 7.02
CA ILE A 149 -2.63 -9.80 8.27
C ILE A 149 -2.51 -11.16 8.94
N GLU A 150 -3.61 -11.94 8.98
CA GLU A 150 -3.62 -13.27 9.60
C GLU A 150 -2.77 -14.28 8.83
N ASN A 151 -2.82 -14.24 7.50
CA ASN A 151 -2.19 -15.23 6.63
C ASN A 151 -0.69 -14.96 6.35
N ASN A 152 -0.14 -13.81 6.77
CA ASN A 152 1.24 -13.48 6.45
C ASN A 152 1.97 -12.84 7.64
N GLU A 153 2.90 -13.59 8.23
CA GLU A 153 3.66 -13.14 9.41
C GLU A 153 4.49 -11.86 9.14
N ALA A 154 5.03 -11.68 7.92
CA ALA A 154 5.79 -10.49 7.58
C ALA A 154 4.88 -9.24 7.58
N ILE A 155 3.65 -9.37 7.08
CA ILE A 155 2.64 -8.32 7.12
C ILE A 155 2.23 -8.05 8.56
N LYS A 156 1.92 -9.09 9.33
CA LYS A 156 1.52 -8.99 10.75
C LYS A 156 2.58 -8.27 11.60
N LYS A 157 3.86 -8.61 11.41
CA LYS A 157 4.99 -7.99 12.12
C LYS A 157 5.12 -6.49 11.81
N ASN A 158 4.94 -6.12 10.54
CA ASN A 158 5.13 -4.76 10.05
C ASN A 158 3.81 -3.97 9.97
N PHE A 159 2.73 -4.52 10.49
CA PHE A 159 1.43 -3.88 10.38
C PHE A 159 1.40 -2.52 11.08
N VAL A 160 0.95 -1.53 10.32
CA VAL A 160 0.56 -0.19 10.76
C VAL A 160 -0.74 0.19 10.07
N PRO A 161 -1.57 1.06 10.65
CA PRO A 161 -2.75 1.57 9.96
C PRO A 161 -2.40 2.15 8.59
N GLY A 162 -3.15 1.74 7.56
CA GLY A 162 -2.89 2.18 6.18
C GLY A 162 -1.74 1.47 5.46
N LEU A 163 -1.13 0.42 6.05
CA LEU A 163 -0.11 -0.37 5.38
C LEU A 163 -0.63 -0.92 4.04
N LYS A 164 0.15 -0.68 2.99
CA LYS A 164 -0.13 -1.18 1.63
C LYS A 164 0.71 -2.40 1.34
N ILE A 165 0.07 -3.42 0.79
CA ILE A 165 0.66 -4.72 0.49
C ILE A 165 0.35 -5.12 -0.95
N GLY A 166 1.17 -5.98 -1.53
CA GLY A 166 0.94 -6.55 -2.87
C GLY A 166 -0.27 -7.46 -2.89
N LYS A 167 -1.23 -7.20 -3.78
CA LYS A 167 -2.46 -7.99 -3.91
C LYS A 167 -2.38 -9.05 -4.99
N VAL A 168 -1.69 -8.75 -6.07
CA VAL A 168 -1.53 -9.64 -7.23
C VAL A 168 -0.13 -9.47 -7.84
N GLY A 169 0.24 -10.32 -8.79
CA GLY A 169 1.48 -10.23 -9.57
C GLY A 169 2.75 -10.33 -8.73
N LEU A 170 3.82 -9.74 -9.24
CA LEU A 170 5.13 -9.75 -8.58
C LEU A 170 5.12 -8.97 -7.25
N GLU A 171 4.26 -7.95 -7.11
CA GLU A 171 4.05 -7.24 -5.84
C GLU A 171 3.65 -8.20 -4.72
N LYS A 172 2.74 -9.14 -5.00
CA LYS A 172 2.31 -10.16 -4.03
C LYS A 172 3.36 -11.25 -3.84
N PHE A 173 3.92 -11.73 -4.94
CA PHE A 173 4.87 -12.84 -4.90
C PHE A 173 6.14 -12.51 -4.11
N PHE A 174 6.67 -11.30 -4.29
CA PHE A 174 7.86 -10.82 -3.60
C PHE A 174 7.55 -9.98 -2.34
N GLU A 175 6.33 -10.02 -1.81
CA GLU A 175 5.90 -9.22 -0.65
C GLU A 175 6.93 -9.26 0.49
N LYS A 176 7.37 -10.45 0.89
CA LYS A 176 8.33 -10.65 1.98
C LYS A 176 9.67 -9.93 1.77
N GLN A 177 10.10 -9.77 0.51
CA GLN A 177 11.35 -9.08 0.17
C GLN A 177 11.15 -7.57 0.04
N LEU A 178 9.97 -7.17 -0.48
CA LEU A 178 9.65 -5.79 -0.79
C LEU A 178 9.22 -4.97 0.43
N ILE A 179 8.62 -5.60 1.45
CA ILE A 179 7.96 -4.86 2.54
C ILE A 179 8.94 -4.12 3.46
N GLY A 180 10.16 -4.64 3.68
CA GLY A 180 11.13 -4.05 4.61
C GLY A 180 10.75 -4.24 6.10
N SER A 181 11.19 -3.33 6.96
CA SER A 181 10.83 -3.28 8.39
C SER A 181 10.53 -1.86 8.84
N ASN A 182 9.59 -1.72 9.78
CA ASN A 182 9.11 -0.43 10.28
C ASN A 182 10.21 0.37 11.01
N ASP A 183 10.15 1.69 10.88
CA ASP A 183 10.73 2.57 11.90
C ASP A 183 9.86 2.49 13.15
N ILE A 184 10.48 2.39 14.33
CA ILE A 184 9.78 2.32 15.61
C ILE A 184 10.28 3.46 16.50
N GLU A 185 9.37 4.34 16.86
CA GLU A 185 9.60 5.39 17.83
C GLU A 185 8.89 5.04 19.14
N ARG A 186 9.65 4.93 20.24
CA ARG A 186 9.12 4.76 21.58
C ARG A 186 9.13 6.08 22.32
N TYR A 187 8.00 6.43 22.90
CA TYR A 187 7.85 7.67 23.65
C TYR A 187 7.02 7.47 24.89
N GLU A 188 7.30 8.32 25.88
CA GLU A 188 6.56 8.37 27.13
C GLU A 188 5.34 9.27 26.99
N VAL A 189 4.21 8.84 27.58
CA VAL A 189 2.97 9.62 27.64
C VAL A 189 2.56 9.88 29.08
N ASN A 190 1.87 11.01 29.30
CA ASN A 190 1.18 11.27 30.56
C ASN A 190 -0.15 10.52 30.66
N ALA A 191 -0.87 10.70 31.79
CA ALA A 191 -2.16 10.08 32.04
C ALA A 191 -3.25 10.45 30.99
N TYR A 192 -3.04 11.52 30.22
CA TYR A 192 -3.93 11.98 29.15
C TYR A 192 -3.47 11.55 27.76
N GLY A 193 -2.48 10.64 27.64
CA GLY A 193 -1.94 10.19 26.35
C GLY A 193 -1.06 11.20 25.62
N ARG A 194 -0.74 12.34 26.23
CA ARG A 194 0.13 13.36 25.64
C ARG A 194 1.60 12.96 25.76
N ARG A 195 2.35 13.06 24.66
CA ARG A 195 3.79 12.76 24.60
C ARG A 195 4.56 13.71 25.53
N ILE A 196 5.39 13.11 26.42
CA ILE A 196 6.27 13.83 27.35
C ILE A 196 7.70 13.86 26.78
N SER A 197 8.26 12.68 26.47
CA SER A 197 9.64 12.53 26.03
C SER A 197 9.78 11.39 25.02
N GLN A 198 10.77 11.51 24.15
CA GLN A 198 11.20 10.42 23.28
C GLN A 198 12.19 9.55 24.04
N LEU A 199 11.95 8.24 24.06
CA LEU A 199 12.81 7.27 24.77
C LEU A 199 13.80 6.61 23.82
N GLU A 200 13.33 6.12 22.67
CA GLU A 200 14.13 5.35 21.73
C GLU A 200 13.59 5.55 20.31
N PHE A 201 14.51 5.58 19.34
CA PHE A 201 14.19 5.50 17.92
C PHE A 201 14.96 4.34 17.30
N GLN A 202 14.24 3.35 16.78
CA GLN A 202 14.81 2.24 16.03
C GLN A 202 14.49 2.43 14.56
N LYS A 203 15.54 2.67 13.76
CA LYS A 203 15.40 2.79 12.30
C LYS A 203 15.12 1.43 11.68
N GLY A 204 14.08 1.35 10.87
CA GLY A 204 13.75 0.19 10.05
C GLY A 204 14.67 0.05 8.82
N GLN A 205 14.41 -0.98 8.05
CA GLN A 205 15.15 -1.23 6.80
C GLN A 205 14.20 -1.08 5.61
N LYS A 206 14.67 -0.40 4.56
CA LYS A 206 14.00 -0.35 3.27
C LYS A 206 13.86 -1.77 2.71
N GLY A 207 12.73 -2.07 2.06
CA GLY A 207 12.55 -3.32 1.32
C GLY A 207 13.58 -3.48 0.20
N LYS A 208 13.88 -4.73 -0.15
CA LYS A 208 14.84 -5.04 -1.20
C LYS A 208 14.27 -4.67 -2.56
N SER A 209 14.98 -3.83 -3.32
CA SER A 209 14.63 -3.54 -4.71
C SER A 209 15.04 -4.70 -5.62
N LEU A 210 14.24 -4.94 -6.65
CA LEU A 210 14.40 -6.06 -7.58
C LEU A 210 14.56 -5.55 -9.00
N ARG A 211 15.54 -6.11 -9.72
CA ARG A 211 15.73 -5.86 -11.15
C ARG A 211 15.11 -7.02 -11.93
N LEU A 212 14.30 -6.70 -12.91
CA LEU A 212 13.61 -7.64 -13.77
C LEU A 212 14.28 -7.72 -15.14
N THR A 213 13.98 -8.77 -15.87
CA THR A 213 14.45 -8.98 -17.26
C THR A 213 13.64 -8.17 -18.28
N LEU A 214 12.56 -7.53 -17.84
CA LEU A 214 11.65 -6.76 -18.69
C LEU A 214 12.35 -5.55 -19.32
N ASP A 215 12.05 -5.27 -20.59
CA ASP A 215 12.43 -4.06 -21.30
C ASP A 215 11.21 -3.13 -21.41
N THR A 216 11.32 -1.95 -20.83
CA THR A 216 10.24 -0.94 -20.83
C THR A 216 9.86 -0.51 -22.26
N LYS A 217 10.80 -0.46 -23.22
CA LYS A 217 10.51 -0.06 -24.61
C LYS A 217 9.69 -1.14 -25.31
N VAL A 218 10.11 -2.40 -25.19
CA VAL A 218 9.39 -3.55 -25.78
C VAL A 218 8.01 -3.71 -25.15
N GLN A 219 7.89 -3.51 -23.84
CA GLN A 219 6.63 -3.55 -23.13
C GLN A 219 5.65 -2.46 -23.59
N LYS A 220 6.13 -1.22 -23.76
CA LYS A 220 5.32 -0.12 -24.29
C LYS A 220 4.87 -0.39 -25.73
N LEU A 221 5.78 -0.84 -26.58
CA LEU A 221 5.44 -1.23 -27.95
C LEU A 221 4.37 -2.32 -27.98
N SER A 222 4.46 -3.32 -27.10
CA SER A 222 3.47 -4.39 -26.96
C SER A 222 2.07 -3.85 -26.58
N ASN A 223 2.02 -2.83 -25.71
CA ASN A 223 0.77 -2.15 -25.36
C ASN A 223 0.20 -1.35 -26.55
N GLU A 224 1.05 -0.64 -27.29
CA GLU A 224 0.64 0.14 -28.45
C GLU A 224 0.09 -0.75 -29.58
N LEU A 225 0.74 -1.89 -29.83
CA LEU A 225 0.33 -2.85 -30.87
C LEU A 225 -1.01 -3.53 -30.56
N LEU A 226 -1.33 -3.73 -29.27
CA LEU A 226 -2.60 -4.32 -28.84
C LEU A 226 -3.66 -3.27 -28.45
N LYS A 227 -3.43 -2.00 -28.75
CA LYS A 227 -4.40 -0.97 -28.44
C LYS A 227 -5.76 -1.31 -29.06
N ASP A 228 -6.82 -1.17 -28.25
CA ASP A 228 -8.22 -1.44 -28.62
C ASP A 228 -8.52 -2.91 -28.99
N GLN A 229 -7.61 -3.84 -28.67
CA GLN A 229 -7.80 -5.27 -28.92
C GLN A 229 -7.64 -6.08 -27.63
N ALA A 230 -8.43 -7.16 -27.50
CA ALA A 230 -8.26 -8.13 -26.44
C ALA A 230 -7.26 -9.21 -26.87
N GLY A 231 -6.13 -9.30 -26.16
CA GLY A 231 -5.09 -10.28 -26.50
C GLY A 231 -3.88 -10.20 -25.56
N SER A 232 -2.82 -10.88 -25.94
CA SER A 232 -1.58 -10.85 -25.17
C SER A 232 -0.36 -10.98 -26.07
N ILE A 233 0.75 -10.38 -25.64
CA ILE A 233 2.08 -10.50 -26.26
C ILE A 233 3.04 -10.96 -25.17
N CYS A 234 3.81 -12.01 -25.47
CA CYS A 234 4.93 -12.47 -24.66
C CYS A 234 6.18 -12.55 -25.54
N VAL A 235 7.23 -11.85 -25.13
CA VAL A 235 8.54 -11.86 -25.79
C VAL A 235 9.55 -12.49 -24.85
N MET A 236 10.20 -13.56 -25.32
CA MET A 236 11.14 -14.34 -24.53
C MET A 236 12.45 -14.52 -25.30
N ASP A 237 13.57 -14.42 -24.61
CA ASP A 237 14.87 -14.83 -25.16
C ASP A 237 14.94 -16.33 -25.27
N ILE A 238 15.23 -16.84 -26.48
CA ILE A 238 15.23 -18.29 -26.74
C ILE A 238 16.44 -19.03 -26.14
N TYR A 239 17.50 -18.33 -25.78
CA TYR A 239 18.72 -18.92 -25.23
C TYR A 239 18.71 -18.94 -23.71
N THR A 240 18.25 -17.85 -23.09
CA THR A 240 18.24 -17.69 -21.63
C THR A 240 16.91 -18.05 -20.98
N GLY A 241 15.81 -18.00 -21.75
CA GLY A 241 14.45 -18.13 -21.23
C GLY A 241 13.94 -16.88 -20.51
N GLU A 242 14.69 -15.79 -20.54
CA GLU A 242 14.30 -14.54 -19.90
C GLU A 242 13.11 -13.89 -20.60
N VAL A 243 12.12 -13.46 -19.82
CA VAL A 243 10.95 -12.75 -20.33
C VAL A 243 11.30 -11.27 -20.50
N ILE A 244 11.37 -10.82 -21.75
CA ILE A 244 11.70 -9.43 -22.13
C ILE A 244 10.46 -8.53 -22.06
N ALA A 245 9.30 -9.05 -22.48
CA ALA A 245 8.02 -8.36 -22.34
C ALA A 245 6.88 -9.36 -22.14
N MET A 246 5.90 -8.98 -21.34
CA MET A 246 4.68 -9.75 -21.12
C MET A 246 3.52 -8.79 -20.93
N HIS A 247 2.70 -8.60 -21.96
CA HIS A 247 1.59 -7.66 -21.97
C HIS A 247 0.26 -8.37 -22.20
N SER A 248 -0.75 -7.97 -21.42
CA SER A 248 -2.14 -8.42 -21.58
C SER A 248 -3.03 -7.19 -21.80
N SER A 249 -3.81 -7.20 -22.87
CA SER A 249 -4.69 -6.09 -23.27
C SER A 249 -6.16 -6.50 -23.27
N PRO A 250 -7.11 -5.60 -22.94
CA PRO A 250 -6.83 -4.32 -22.28
C PRO A 250 -6.30 -4.52 -20.86
N SER A 251 -5.65 -3.50 -20.34
CA SER A 251 -5.13 -3.44 -18.98
C SER A 251 -5.77 -2.27 -18.23
N PHE A 252 -5.36 -2.04 -16.99
CA PHE A 252 -5.87 -0.95 -16.14
C PHE A 252 -4.72 -0.26 -15.41
N ASP A 253 -4.94 0.99 -14.95
CA ASP A 253 -3.93 1.70 -14.19
C ASP A 253 -3.88 1.18 -12.73
N PRO A 254 -2.75 0.59 -12.29
CA PRO A 254 -2.58 0.08 -10.92
C PRO A 254 -2.58 1.20 -9.86
N ASN A 255 -2.28 2.45 -10.25
CA ASN A 255 -2.32 3.59 -9.33
C ASN A 255 -3.71 3.84 -8.74
N LEU A 256 -4.79 3.47 -9.45
CA LEU A 256 -6.17 3.56 -8.96
C LEU A 256 -6.41 2.77 -7.67
N PHE A 257 -5.64 1.70 -7.44
CA PHE A 257 -5.82 0.81 -6.29
C PHE A 257 -5.00 1.23 -5.06
N VAL A 258 -3.96 2.05 -5.25
CA VAL A 258 -3.02 2.42 -4.19
C VAL A 258 -3.69 3.11 -3.00
N PHE A 259 -4.67 3.98 -3.26
CA PHE A 259 -5.44 4.69 -2.23
C PHE A 259 -6.90 4.22 -2.11
N GLY A 260 -7.22 3.12 -2.80
CA GLY A 260 -8.57 2.60 -2.91
C GLY A 260 -9.26 3.11 -4.18
N ILE A 261 -9.73 2.18 -4.98
CA ILE A 261 -10.45 2.49 -6.22
C ILE A 261 -11.85 3.05 -5.91
N SER A 262 -12.31 4.03 -6.69
CA SER A 262 -13.67 4.52 -6.61
C SER A 262 -14.66 3.43 -7.07
N GLN A 263 -15.92 3.51 -6.61
CA GLN A 263 -16.94 2.55 -7.02
C GLN A 263 -17.23 2.64 -8.52
N ASP A 264 -17.18 3.83 -9.08
CA ASP A 264 -17.45 4.08 -10.50
C ASP A 264 -16.30 3.52 -11.36
N ASP A 265 -15.03 3.80 -11.03
CA ASP A 265 -13.87 3.24 -11.74
C ASP A 265 -13.85 1.71 -11.66
N TRP A 266 -14.19 1.16 -10.48
CA TRP A 266 -14.30 -0.29 -10.30
C TRP A 266 -15.37 -0.91 -11.19
N GLN A 267 -16.54 -0.27 -11.31
CA GLN A 267 -17.61 -0.76 -12.19
C GLN A 267 -17.22 -0.69 -13.67
N ILE A 268 -16.54 0.39 -14.09
CA ILE A 268 -16.03 0.52 -15.46
C ILE A 268 -15.08 -0.64 -15.78
N ILE A 269 -14.08 -0.88 -14.95
CA ILE A 269 -13.07 -1.94 -15.16
C ILE A 269 -13.73 -3.33 -15.11
N ARG A 270 -14.63 -3.55 -14.16
CA ARG A 270 -15.27 -4.86 -13.92
C ARG A 270 -16.23 -5.27 -15.03
N ASN A 271 -16.98 -4.29 -15.55
CA ASN A 271 -18.04 -4.53 -16.53
C ASN A 271 -17.55 -4.45 -17.98
N ASP A 272 -16.28 -4.12 -18.20
CA ASP A 272 -15.70 -4.08 -19.54
C ASP A 272 -15.75 -5.48 -20.21
N PRO A 273 -16.41 -5.62 -21.38
CA PRO A 273 -16.55 -6.89 -22.08
C PRO A 273 -15.21 -7.50 -22.49
N MET A 274 -14.16 -6.69 -22.66
CA MET A 274 -12.80 -7.16 -22.98
C MET A 274 -12.01 -7.63 -21.76
N LYS A 275 -12.60 -7.57 -20.54
CA LYS A 275 -12.09 -8.14 -19.28
C LYS A 275 -10.66 -7.69 -18.94
N PRO A 276 -10.43 -6.40 -18.65
CA PRO A 276 -9.09 -5.88 -18.33
C PRO A 276 -8.47 -6.47 -17.06
N LEU A 277 -9.27 -7.02 -16.13
CA LEU A 277 -8.77 -7.67 -14.91
C LEU A 277 -8.14 -9.05 -15.16
N VAL A 278 -8.40 -9.66 -16.31
CA VAL A 278 -7.88 -10.99 -16.64
C VAL A 278 -6.49 -10.88 -17.25
N ASN A 279 -5.52 -11.53 -16.64
CA ASN A 279 -4.19 -11.69 -17.24
C ASN A 279 -4.26 -12.72 -18.38
N LYS A 280 -4.48 -12.25 -19.59
CA LYS A 280 -4.66 -13.10 -20.79
C LYS A 280 -3.39 -13.85 -21.16
N THR A 281 -2.22 -13.35 -20.75
CA THR A 281 -0.94 -14.03 -20.98
C THR A 281 -0.82 -15.34 -20.19
N LEU A 282 -1.37 -15.37 -18.95
CA LEU A 282 -1.27 -16.52 -18.06
C LEU A 282 -2.56 -17.32 -17.95
N GLN A 283 -3.72 -16.66 -18.10
CA GLN A 283 -5.05 -17.25 -17.86
C GLN A 283 -5.88 -17.38 -19.14
N GLY A 284 -5.38 -16.88 -20.28
CA GLY A 284 -6.07 -16.97 -21.55
C GLY A 284 -6.07 -18.40 -22.09
N ASN A 285 -7.26 -18.98 -22.25
CA ASN A 285 -7.42 -20.28 -22.89
C ASN A 285 -7.79 -20.07 -24.37
N TYR A 286 -6.76 -20.09 -25.23
CA TYR A 286 -6.93 -19.97 -26.67
C TYR A 286 -6.71 -21.28 -27.37
N SER A 287 -7.47 -21.56 -28.45
CA SER A 287 -7.19 -22.70 -29.31
C SER A 287 -5.84 -22.52 -30.00
N PRO A 288 -4.87 -23.43 -29.81
CA PRO A 288 -3.51 -23.24 -30.30
C PRO A 288 -3.41 -23.28 -31.84
N GLY A 289 -4.37 -23.86 -32.49
CA GLY A 289 -4.34 -24.03 -33.95
C GLY A 289 -3.06 -24.72 -34.44
N SER A 290 -2.47 -24.22 -35.56
CA SER A 290 -1.26 -24.80 -36.13
C SER A 290 0.02 -24.58 -35.28
N THR A 291 -0.04 -23.74 -34.24
CA THR A 291 1.13 -23.49 -33.38
C THR A 291 1.52 -24.70 -32.53
N ILE A 292 0.63 -25.68 -32.36
CA ILE A 292 0.92 -26.92 -31.65
C ILE A 292 1.64 -27.97 -32.52
N LYS A 293 1.65 -27.81 -33.85
CA LYS A 293 2.22 -28.82 -34.76
C LYS A 293 3.69 -29.18 -34.51
N PRO A 294 4.59 -28.24 -34.14
CA PRO A 294 5.98 -28.58 -33.78
C PRO A 294 6.04 -29.54 -32.59
N ILE A 295 5.17 -29.33 -31.57
CA ILE A 295 5.12 -30.22 -30.39
C ILE A 295 4.62 -31.61 -30.78
N VAL A 296 3.59 -31.70 -31.62
CA VAL A 296 3.05 -32.97 -32.14
C VAL A 296 4.13 -33.71 -32.99
N ALA A 297 4.88 -32.95 -33.81
CA ALA A 297 5.97 -33.54 -34.61
C ALA A 297 7.09 -34.09 -33.72
N LEU A 298 7.48 -33.37 -32.67
CA LEU A 298 8.48 -33.86 -31.70
C LEU A 298 8.00 -35.13 -31.00
N SER A 299 6.76 -35.19 -30.53
CA SER A 299 6.19 -36.39 -29.91
C SER A 299 6.07 -37.58 -30.86
N ALA A 300 6.02 -37.37 -32.18
CA ALA A 300 5.97 -38.41 -33.16
C ALA A 300 7.39 -38.95 -33.53
N LEU A 301 8.44 -38.20 -33.19
CA LEU A 301 9.82 -38.58 -33.39
C LEU A 301 10.45 -39.35 -32.22
N GLU A 302 9.84 -39.25 -31.03
CA GLU A 302 10.14 -40.05 -29.83
C GLU A 302 9.44 -41.44 -29.90
#